data_f924ca1fa55873d21eb00592d14a9aa2
#
_entry.id   f924ca1fa55873d21eb00592d14a9aa2
#
_cell.length_a   1.000
_cell.length_b   1.000
_cell.length_c   1.000
_cell.angle_alpha   90.00
_cell.angle_beta   90.00
_cell.angle_gamma   90.00
#
_symmetry.space_group_name_H-M   'P 1'
#
loop_
_entity.id
_entity.type
_entity.pdbx_description
1 polymer ?
#
loop_
_entity_poly.entity_id
_entity_poly.type
_entity_poly.pdbx_seq_one_letter_code
_entity_poly.pdbx_strand_id
1 'polypeptide(L)'
;MDRLKPQSAVSGLPLATALMLDIFDEPIVFHRAYVPIAGGITAALFLSHAGYACADLPEDRGGWFTRTQNEWERDTGLTRREQETARRQLRERGLLEERRVGMPAVLWYRVNWARLRDSLERQSRSHWAGRLDE
;
A
#
# COMPACT_ATOMS: atom_id res chain seq x y z
N MET A 1 10.98 12.13 -10.56
CA MET A 1 9.78 12.50 -11.29
C MET A 1 9.13 13.65 -10.57
N ASP A 2 9.19 14.81 -11.19
CA ASP A 2 8.60 15.99 -10.57
C ASP A 2 7.10 15.81 -10.48
N ARG A 3 6.58 15.94 -9.26
CA ARG A 3 5.15 16.04 -9.09
C ARG A 3 4.67 17.22 -9.93
N LEU A 4 3.74 16.96 -10.82
CA LEU A 4 3.02 18.02 -11.49
C LEU A 4 2.29 18.81 -10.41
N LYS A 5 2.94 19.84 -9.89
CA LYS A 5 2.26 20.78 -9.01
C LYS A 5 1.24 21.49 -9.87
N PRO A 6 -0.03 21.53 -9.48
CA PRO A 6 -1.02 22.31 -10.19
C PRO A 6 -0.82 23.80 -9.91
N GLN A 7 0.34 24.31 -10.32
CA GLN A 7 0.75 25.68 -10.02
C GLN A 7 -0.21 26.70 -10.61
N SER A 8 -0.80 26.36 -11.76
CA SER A 8 -1.77 27.23 -12.41
C SER A 8 -3.12 27.28 -11.68
N ALA A 9 -3.52 26.18 -11.01
CA ALA A 9 -4.80 26.12 -10.29
C ALA A 9 -4.73 26.80 -8.92
N VAL A 10 -3.52 26.97 -8.36
CA VAL A 10 -3.30 27.56 -7.04
C VAL A 10 -2.98 29.04 -7.12
N SER A 11 -2.62 29.53 -8.31
CA SER A 11 -2.29 30.92 -8.54
C SER A 11 -3.51 31.82 -8.28
N GLY A 12 -3.40 32.73 -7.32
CA GLY A 12 -4.48 33.66 -6.95
C GLY A 12 -5.39 33.17 -5.85
N LEU A 13 -5.23 31.98 -5.30
CA LEU A 13 -6.00 31.50 -4.16
C LEU A 13 -5.40 31.98 -2.85
N PRO A 14 -6.23 32.18 -1.79
CA PRO A 14 -5.69 32.43 -0.46
C PRO A 14 -4.72 31.34 -0.03
N LEU A 15 -3.69 31.72 0.74
CA LEU A 15 -2.66 30.80 1.19
C LEU A 15 -3.24 29.58 1.92
N ALA A 16 -4.24 29.78 2.78
CA ALA A 16 -4.89 28.68 3.50
C ALA A 16 -5.57 27.69 2.54
N THR A 17 -6.25 28.18 1.51
CA THR A 17 -6.90 27.35 0.48
C THR A 17 -5.85 26.61 -0.34
N ALA A 18 -4.76 27.28 -0.71
CA ALA A 18 -3.66 26.67 -1.45
C ALA A 18 -3.01 25.54 -0.65
N LEU A 19 -2.78 25.74 0.65
CA LEU A 19 -2.23 24.70 1.53
C LEU A 19 -3.18 23.50 1.68
N MET A 20 -4.49 23.77 1.78
CA MET A 20 -5.48 22.69 1.84
C MET A 20 -5.50 21.87 0.57
N LEU A 21 -5.46 22.52 -0.60
CA LEU A 21 -5.42 21.83 -1.89
C LEU A 21 -4.14 21.00 -2.04
N ASP A 22 -3.01 21.51 -1.55
CA ASP A 22 -1.75 20.80 -1.57
C ASP A 22 -1.80 19.51 -0.74
N ILE A 23 -2.48 19.56 0.42
CA ILE A 23 -2.70 18.37 1.26
C ILE A 23 -3.62 17.37 0.56
N PHE A 24 -4.67 17.83 -0.10
CA PHE A 24 -5.63 16.97 -0.79
C PHE A 24 -5.12 16.44 -2.13
N ASP A 25 -4.05 17.02 -2.68
CA ASP A 25 -3.42 16.53 -3.92
C ASP A 25 -2.62 15.23 -3.72
N GLU A 26 -2.50 14.75 -2.49
CA GLU A 26 -1.80 13.51 -2.19
C GLU A 26 -2.76 12.41 -1.70
N PRO A 27 -3.71 12.00 -2.51
CA PRO A 27 -4.60 10.92 -2.11
C PRO A 27 -3.84 9.60 -2.07
N ILE A 28 -4.25 8.73 -1.17
CA ILE A 28 -3.82 7.34 -1.18
C ILE A 28 -4.86 6.52 -1.92
N VAL A 29 -4.38 5.71 -2.84
CA VAL A 29 -5.23 4.79 -3.60
C VAL A 29 -4.94 3.37 -3.16
N PHE A 30 -5.98 2.62 -2.86
CA PHE A 30 -5.86 1.18 -2.61
C PHE A 30 -6.87 0.43 -3.47
N HIS A 31 -6.54 -0.82 -3.76
CA HIS A 31 -7.39 -1.66 -4.60
C HIS A 31 -8.48 -2.32 -3.75
N ARG A 32 -9.74 -2.04 -4.07
CA ARG A 32 -10.88 -2.63 -3.37
C ARG A 32 -10.84 -4.17 -3.41
N ALA A 33 -10.33 -4.74 -4.50
CA ALA A 33 -10.19 -6.18 -4.66
C ALA A 33 -9.28 -6.81 -3.60
N TYR A 34 -8.38 -6.04 -3.00
CA TYR A 34 -7.49 -6.52 -1.95
C TYR A 34 -8.18 -6.69 -0.60
N VAL A 35 -9.32 -6.06 -0.38
CA VAL A 35 -9.99 -6.07 0.93
C VAL A 35 -10.30 -7.49 1.42
N PRO A 36 -11.02 -8.34 0.65
CA PRO A 36 -11.27 -9.70 1.10
C PRO A 36 -10.02 -10.57 1.17
N ILE A 37 -9.04 -10.29 0.32
CA ILE A 37 -7.78 -11.05 0.26
C ILE A 37 -6.91 -10.74 1.48
N ALA A 38 -6.82 -9.47 1.83
CA ALA A 38 -5.95 -8.99 2.91
C ALA A 38 -6.57 -9.17 4.30
N GLY A 39 -7.89 -9.28 4.38
CA GLY A 39 -8.62 -9.44 5.64
C GLY A 39 -9.26 -8.17 6.18
N GLY A 40 -9.23 -7.07 5.43
CA GLY A 40 -9.85 -5.81 5.83
C GLY A 40 -9.28 -4.62 5.08
N ILE A 41 -9.89 -3.47 5.28
CA ILE A 41 -9.51 -2.21 4.60
C ILE A 41 -8.09 -1.77 4.98
N THR A 42 -7.76 -1.82 6.25
CA THR A 42 -6.46 -1.40 6.76
C THR A 42 -5.32 -2.23 6.15
N ALA A 43 -5.49 -3.55 6.12
CA ALA A 43 -4.52 -4.45 5.51
C ALA A 43 -4.46 -4.26 3.98
N ALA A 44 -5.58 -4.01 3.32
CA ALA A 44 -5.64 -3.73 1.89
C ALA A 44 -4.88 -2.43 1.54
N LEU A 45 -5.05 -1.40 2.35
CA LEU A 45 -4.32 -0.14 2.18
C LEU A 45 -2.82 -0.35 2.34
N PHE A 46 -2.42 -1.07 3.38
CA PHE A 46 -1.01 -1.40 3.62
C PHE A 46 -0.42 -2.19 2.46
N LEU A 47 -1.12 -3.22 2.00
CA LEU A 47 -0.69 -4.05 0.88
C LEU A 47 -0.54 -3.26 -0.42
N SER A 48 -1.50 -2.39 -0.72
CA SER A 48 -1.44 -1.54 -1.91
C SER A 48 -0.22 -0.64 -1.89
N HIS A 49 0.05 -0.01 -0.75
CA HIS A 49 1.21 0.87 -0.60
C HIS A 49 2.52 0.10 -0.66
N ALA A 50 2.59 -1.07 -0.04
CA ALA A 50 3.75 -1.96 -0.13
C ALA A 50 4.00 -2.41 -1.57
N GLY A 51 2.95 -2.69 -2.31
CA GLY A 51 3.03 -3.05 -3.72
C GLY A 51 3.65 -1.95 -4.58
N TYR A 52 3.24 -0.72 -4.37
CA TYR A 52 3.84 0.43 -5.08
C TYR A 52 5.31 0.60 -4.72
N ALA A 53 5.66 0.46 -3.45
CA ALA A 53 7.04 0.55 -3.00
C ALA A 53 7.92 -0.52 -3.64
N CYS A 54 7.42 -1.76 -3.73
CA CYS A 54 8.13 -2.86 -4.39
C CYS A 54 8.30 -2.63 -5.90
N ALA A 55 7.27 -2.13 -6.57
CA ALA A 55 7.26 -1.95 -8.01
C ALA A 55 8.28 -0.90 -8.49
N ASP A 56 8.55 0.09 -7.67
CA ASP A 56 9.48 1.17 -7.99
C ASP A 56 10.95 0.82 -7.72
N LEU A 57 11.23 -0.37 -7.18
CA LEU A 57 12.59 -0.78 -6.84
C LEU A 57 13.34 -1.34 -8.03
N PRO A 58 14.70 -1.17 -8.05
CA PRO A 58 15.53 -1.90 -9.00
C PRO A 58 15.39 -3.42 -8.81
N GLU A 59 15.47 -4.17 -9.91
CA GLU A 59 15.32 -5.64 -9.91
C GLU A 59 16.33 -6.35 -9.00
N ASP A 60 17.52 -5.79 -8.84
CA ASP A 60 18.58 -6.36 -8.02
C ASP A 60 18.27 -6.39 -6.52
N ARG A 61 17.27 -5.65 -6.09
CA ARG A 61 16.82 -5.65 -4.69
C ARG A 61 15.92 -6.83 -4.32
N GLY A 62 15.49 -7.60 -5.29
CA GLY A 62 14.62 -8.76 -5.05
C GLY A 62 13.28 -8.41 -4.42
N GLY A 63 12.83 -7.17 -4.58
CA GLY A 63 11.57 -6.71 -4.03
C GLY A 63 11.60 -6.29 -2.57
N TRP A 64 12.76 -6.36 -1.92
CA TRP A 64 12.89 -5.96 -0.51
C TRP A 64 13.03 -4.45 -0.38
N PHE A 65 12.24 -3.86 0.51
CA PHE A 65 12.33 -2.44 0.85
C PHE A 65 12.20 -2.25 2.36
N THR A 66 12.66 -1.11 2.84
CA THR A 66 12.50 -0.73 4.25
C THR A 66 11.76 0.58 4.36
N ARG A 67 11.00 0.72 5.44
CA ARG A 67 10.26 1.94 5.75
C ARG A 67 10.01 1.98 7.24
N THR A 68 10.23 3.14 7.86
CA THR A 68 10.00 3.31 9.30
C THR A 68 8.51 3.42 9.60
N GLN A 69 8.15 3.21 10.86
CA GLN A 69 6.76 3.39 11.30
C GLN A 69 6.25 4.81 11.06
N ASN A 70 7.12 5.81 11.27
CA ASN A 70 6.76 7.21 11.01
C ASN A 70 6.54 7.47 9.52
N GLU A 71 7.34 6.87 8.66
CA GLU A 71 7.15 6.96 7.21
C GLU A 71 5.86 6.29 6.76
N TRP A 72 5.53 5.13 7.30
CA TRP A 72 4.26 4.47 7.04
C TRP A 72 3.07 5.34 7.47
N GLU A 73 3.15 5.93 8.66
CA GLU A 73 2.09 6.80 9.17
C GLU A 73 1.93 8.04 8.31
N ARG A 74 3.03 8.69 7.94
CA ARG A 74 3.03 9.86 7.06
C ARG A 74 2.42 9.54 5.70
N ASP A 75 2.80 8.41 5.12
CA ASP A 75 2.41 8.06 3.74
C ASP A 75 1.02 7.42 3.66
N THR A 76 0.54 6.78 4.70
CA THR A 76 -0.72 6.04 4.68
C THR A 76 -1.76 6.56 5.67
N GLY A 77 -1.35 7.32 6.67
CA GLY A 77 -2.22 7.71 7.77
C GLY A 77 -2.48 6.61 8.79
N LEU A 78 -1.91 5.41 8.60
CA LEU A 78 -2.11 4.30 9.52
C LEU A 78 -1.33 4.53 10.80
N THR A 79 -2.00 4.37 11.95
CA THR A 79 -1.35 4.41 13.25
C THR A 79 -0.43 3.20 13.39
N ARG A 80 0.49 3.27 14.35
CA ARG A 80 1.39 2.16 14.68
C ARG A 80 0.62 0.85 14.92
N ARG A 81 -0.46 0.94 15.67
CA ARG A 81 -1.31 -0.23 15.98
C ARG A 81 -1.97 -0.80 14.73
N GLU A 82 -2.47 0.06 13.87
CA GLU A 82 -3.08 -0.34 12.60
C GLU A 82 -2.04 -0.98 11.68
N GLN A 83 -0.83 -0.44 11.64
CA GLN A 83 0.28 -1.03 10.90
C GLN A 83 0.60 -2.44 11.39
N GLU A 84 0.71 -2.63 12.70
CA GLU A 84 1.01 -3.95 13.29
C GLU A 84 -0.07 -4.97 12.99
N THR A 85 -1.32 -4.57 13.10
CA THR A 85 -2.47 -5.44 12.77
C THR A 85 -2.46 -5.81 11.28
N ALA A 86 -2.26 -4.84 10.40
CA ALA A 86 -2.22 -5.06 8.97
C ALA A 86 -1.08 -6.02 8.60
N ARG A 87 0.12 -5.79 9.14
CA ARG A 87 1.29 -6.63 8.89
C ARG A 87 1.05 -8.07 9.32
N ARG A 88 0.48 -8.27 10.49
CA ARG A 88 0.16 -9.60 11.00
C ARG A 88 -0.83 -10.32 10.08
N GLN A 89 -1.91 -9.65 9.69
CA GLN A 89 -2.92 -10.22 8.80
C GLN A 89 -2.30 -10.62 7.45
N LEU A 90 -1.48 -9.76 6.89
CA LEU A 90 -0.84 -10.02 5.60
C LEU A 90 0.18 -11.16 5.68
N ARG A 91 0.95 -11.25 6.76
CA ARG A 91 1.89 -12.36 6.97
C ARG A 91 1.18 -13.69 7.13
N GLU A 92 0.11 -13.71 7.92
CA GLU A 92 -0.68 -14.93 8.15
C GLU A 92 -1.28 -15.47 6.85
N ARG A 93 -1.56 -14.59 5.91
CA ARG A 93 -2.09 -14.95 4.59
C ARG A 93 -1.00 -15.19 3.54
N GLY A 94 0.25 -15.04 3.93
CA GLY A 94 1.39 -15.24 3.02
C GLY A 94 1.55 -14.15 1.95
N LEU A 95 0.93 -12.99 2.14
CA LEU A 95 0.97 -11.88 1.17
C LEU A 95 2.14 -10.94 1.40
N LEU A 96 2.65 -10.88 2.62
CA LEU A 96 3.77 -10.03 3.02
C LEU A 96 4.84 -10.86 3.69
N GLU A 97 6.08 -10.63 3.32
CA GLU A 97 7.25 -11.20 3.96
C GLU A 97 8.00 -10.10 4.70
N GLU A 98 8.53 -10.43 5.86
CA GLU A 98 9.32 -9.52 6.68
C GLU A 98 10.66 -10.15 7.04
N ARG A 99 11.69 -9.32 7.16
CA ARG A 99 13.01 -9.73 7.58
C ARG A 99 13.66 -8.63 8.40
N ARG A 100 14.26 -9.01 9.52
CA ARG A 100 15.03 -8.08 10.34
C ARG A 100 16.50 -8.22 9.99
N VAL A 101 17.15 -7.10 9.74
CA VAL A 101 18.55 -7.07 9.29
C VAL A 101 19.29 -6.01 10.11
N GLY A 102 20.49 -6.36 10.54
CA GLY A 102 21.42 -5.42 11.16
C GLY A 102 21.27 -5.28 12.66
N MET A 103 22.11 -4.39 13.21
CA MET A 103 22.17 -4.11 14.64
C MET A 103 22.39 -2.60 14.83
N PRO A 104 21.38 -1.83 15.30
CA PRO A 104 20.03 -2.27 15.63
C PRO A 104 19.27 -2.82 14.43
N ALA A 105 18.35 -3.74 14.68
CA ALA A 105 17.62 -4.42 13.63
C ALA A 105 16.68 -3.47 12.87
N VAL A 106 16.75 -3.49 11.55
CA VAL A 106 15.86 -2.76 10.66
C VAL A 106 14.92 -3.76 9.99
N LEU A 107 13.64 -3.43 9.95
CA LEU A 107 12.63 -4.28 9.38
C LEU A 107 12.49 -4.03 7.88
N TRP A 108 12.65 -5.07 7.11
CA TRP A 108 12.50 -5.07 5.66
C TRP A 108 11.23 -5.81 5.26
N TYR A 109 10.61 -5.37 4.18
CA TYR A 109 9.33 -5.89 3.68
C TYR A 109 9.46 -6.32 2.24
N ARG A 110 8.71 -7.37 1.88
CA ARG A 110 8.55 -7.79 0.49
C ARG A 110 7.14 -8.32 0.28
N VAL A 111 6.49 -7.89 -0.80
CA VAL A 111 5.19 -8.44 -1.20
C VAL A 111 5.41 -9.77 -1.91
N ASN A 112 4.65 -10.78 -1.52
CA ASN A 112 4.64 -12.06 -2.22
C ASN A 112 3.69 -11.97 -3.42
N TRP A 113 4.23 -11.59 -4.57
CA TRP A 113 3.45 -11.37 -5.77
C TRP A 113 2.78 -12.63 -6.29
N ALA A 114 3.44 -13.79 -6.19
CA ALA A 114 2.88 -15.07 -6.62
C ALA A 114 1.64 -15.41 -5.82
N ARG A 115 1.70 -15.24 -4.50
CA ARG A 115 0.56 -15.48 -3.61
C ARG A 115 -0.57 -14.50 -3.87
N LEU A 116 -0.23 -13.23 -4.06
CA LEU A 116 -1.21 -12.20 -4.36
C LEU A 116 -1.93 -12.48 -5.68
N ARG A 117 -1.18 -12.83 -6.73
CA ARG A 117 -1.75 -13.17 -8.03
C ARG A 117 -2.70 -14.36 -7.92
N ASP A 118 -2.29 -15.41 -7.23
CA ASP A 118 -3.10 -16.60 -7.02
C ASP A 118 -4.41 -16.27 -6.29
N SER A 119 -4.33 -15.45 -5.25
CA SER A 119 -5.50 -15.00 -4.49
C SER A 119 -6.46 -14.16 -5.35
N LEU A 120 -5.92 -13.28 -6.19
CA LEU A 120 -6.72 -12.46 -7.11
C LEU A 120 -7.38 -13.31 -8.18
N GLU A 121 -6.69 -14.30 -8.72
CA GLU A 121 -7.26 -15.22 -9.71
C GLU A 121 -8.42 -16.02 -9.12
N ARG A 122 -8.27 -16.53 -7.92
CA ARG A 122 -9.34 -17.25 -7.24
C ARG A 122 -10.56 -16.37 -6.98
N GLN A 123 -10.34 -15.14 -6.55
CA GLN A 123 -11.39 -14.17 -6.33
C GLN A 123 -12.12 -13.83 -7.63
N SER A 124 -11.39 -13.64 -8.72
CA SER A 124 -11.94 -13.34 -10.04
C SER A 124 -12.83 -14.49 -10.54
N ARG A 125 -12.37 -15.73 -10.42
CA ARG A 125 -13.17 -16.91 -10.80
C ARG A 125 -14.46 -16.99 -10.01
N SER A 126 -14.39 -16.79 -8.70
CA SER A 126 -15.55 -16.80 -7.83
C SER A 126 -16.57 -15.71 -8.21
N HIS A 127 -16.08 -14.52 -8.52
CA HIS A 127 -16.92 -13.41 -8.93
C HIS A 127 -17.64 -13.69 -10.25
N TRP A 128 -16.92 -14.23 -11.25
CA TRP A 128 -17.51 -14.57 -12.55
C TRP A 128 -18.45 -15.77 -12.48
N ALA A 129 -18.11 -16.77 -11.68
CA ALA A 129 -18.98 -17.93 -11.48
C ALA A 129 -20.34 -17.51 -10.91
N GLY A 130 -20.35 -16.62 -9.92
CA GLY A 130 -21.57 -16.08 -9.36
C GLY A 130 -22.42 -15.29 -10.36
N ARG A 131 -21.80 -14.64 -11.34
CA ARG A 131 -22.50 -13.90 -12.39
C ARG A 131 -23.10 -14.78 -13.46
N LEU A 132 -22.47 -15.92 -13.73
CA LEU A 132 -22.94 -16.84 -14.76
C LEU A 132 -24.15 -17.67 -14.25
N ASP A 133 -24.32 -17.80 -12.96
CA ASP A 133 -25.43 -18.52 -12.34
C ASP A 133 -26.68 -17.63 -12.17
N GLU A 134 -26.61 -16.36 -12.47
CA GLU A 134 -27.73 -15.44 -12.54
C GLU A 134 -28.29 -15.47 -13.96
#